data_6f76e95261830fc7061569e6b06e7139
#
_entry.id   6f76e95261830fc7061569e6b06e7139
#
_cell.length_a   1.000
_cell.length_b   1.000
_cell.length_c   1.000
_cell.angle_alpha   90.00
_cell.angle_beta   90.00
_cell.angle_gamma   90.00
#
_symmetry.space_group_name_H-M   'P 1'
#
loop_
_entity.id
_entity.type
_entity.pdbx_description
1 polymer ?
#
loop_
_entity_poly.entity_id
_entity_poly.type
_entity_poly.pdbx_seq_one_letter_code
_entity_poly.pdbx_strand_id
1 'polypeptide(L)' 'MAYTPKNFLLRVKDVNEVYLEHKKRGATAEWIYKNQIEERFRLSRSTFFNYLTIPYKTLLKQIEEQEKNQLTINFD' A
#
# COMPACT_ATOMS: atom_id res chain seq x y z
N MET A 1 -2.56 -15.33 14.31
CA MET A 1 -1.45 -14.87 13.49
C MET A 1 -1.91 -13.86 12.44
N ALA A 2 -1.23 -12.77 12.35
CA ALA A 2 -1.64 -11.75 11.40
C ALA A 2 -1.16 -12.10 10.00
N TYR A 3 -2.08 -12.36 9.11
CA TYR A 3 -1.78 -12.58 7.71
C TYR A 3 -2.26 -11.39 6.90
N THR A 4 -1.35 -10.78 6.14
CA THR A 4 -1.69 -9.62 5.32
C THR A 4 -1.67 -10.03 3.85
N PRO A 5 -2.81 -10.04 3.17
CA PRO A 5 -2.85 -10.44 1.76
C PRO A 5 -2.01 -9.51 0.89
N LYS A 6 -1.33 -10.09 -0.08
CA LYS A 6 -0.51 -9.32 -1.02
C LYS A 6 -1.36 -8.28 -1.76
N ASN A 7 -2.58 -8.65 -2.15
CA ASN A 7 -3.46 -7.73 -2.88
C ASN A 7 -3.79 -6.50 -2.06
N PHE A 8 -3.99 -6.66 -0.75
CA PHE A 8 -4.22 -5.53 0.14
C PHE A 8 -3.00 -4.60 0.14
N LEU A 9 -1.80 -5.18 0.24
CA LEU A 9 -0.56 -4.39 0.27
C LEU A 9 -0.32 -3.66 -1.05
N LEU A 10 -0.68 -4.28 -2.17
CA LEU A 10 -0.58 -3.61 -3.47
C LEU A 10 -1.52 -2.41 -3.55
N ARG A 11 -2.71 -2.54 -2.97
CA ARG A 11 -3.65 -1.42 -2.90
C ARG A 11 -3.11 -0.30 -2.02
N VAL A 12 -2.53 -0.65 -0.87
CA VAL A 12 -1.88 0.32 0.02
C VAL A 12 -0.76 1.03 -0.73
N LYS A 13 0.03 0.29 -1.49
CA LYS A 13 1.09 0.86 -2.30
C LYS A 13 0.55 1.87 -3.31
N ASP A 14 -0.50 1.52 -4.03
CA ASP A 14 -1.09 2.42 -5.03
C ASP A 14 -1.57 3.72 -4.39
N VAL A 15 -2.25 3.62 -3.25
CA VAL A 15 -2.73 4.79 -2.51
C VAL A 15 -1.54 5.66 -2.09
N ASN A 16 -0.49 5.04 -1.56
CA ASN A 16 0.70 5.78 -1.12
C ASN A 16 1.42 6.45 -2.28
N GLU A 17 1.49 5.81 -3.44
CA GLU A 17 2.13 6.38 -4.62
C GLU A 17 1.39 7.63 -5.10
N VAL A 18 0.06 7.57 -5.14
CA VAL A 18 -0.75 8.74 -5.49
C VAL A 18 -0.53 9.86 -4.48
N TYR A 19 -0.53 9.52 -3.20
CA TYR A 19 -0.30 10.50 -2.14
C TYR A 19 1.06 11.19 -2.29
N LEU A 20 2.12 10.40 -2.47
CA LEU A 20 3.47 10.94 -2.55
C LEU A 20 3.65 11.81 -3.79
N GLU A 21 3.07 11.42 -4.90
CA GLU A 21 3.15 12.20 -6.13
C GLU A 21 2.57 13.59 -5.95
N HIS A 22 1.37 13.68 -5.37
CA HIS A 22 0.72 14.96 -5.16
C HIS A 22 1.34 15.75 -4.01
N LYS A 23 1.85 15.06 -3.00
CA LYS A 23 2.54 15.71 -1.89
C LYS A 23 3.80 16.42 -2.38
N LYS A 24 4.51 15.83 -3.30
CA LYS A 24 5.66 16.43 -3.94
C LYS A 24 5.33 17.76 -4.60
N ARG A 25 4.10 17.87 -5.10
CA ARG A 25 3.64 19.08 -5.79
C ARG A 25 3.07 20.12 -4.83
N GLY A 26 3.15 19.85 -3.53
CA GLY A 26 2.70 20.79 -2.52
C GLY A 26 1.27 20.63 -2.07
N ALA A 27 0.57 19.58 -2.50
CA ALA A 27 -0.81 19.34 -2.09
C ALA A 27 -0.86 18.88 -0.63
N THR A 28 -1.95 19.21 0.06
CA THR A 28 -2.17 18.75 1.43
C THR A 28 -2.77 17.34 1.41
N ALA A 29 -2.61 16.61 2.52
CA ALA A 29 -3.18 15.28 2.64
C ALA A 29 -4.70 15.30 2.46
N GLU A 30 -5.37 16.29 3.02
CA GLU A 30 -6.83 16.45 2.89
C GLU A 30 -7.24 16.64 1.43
N TRP A 31 -6.54 17.50 0.73
CA TRP A 31 -6.82 17.75 -0.69
C TRP A 31 -6.62 16.49 -1.51
N ILE A 32 -5.53 15.76 -1.25
CA ILE A 32 -5.23 14.53 -1.97
C ILE A 32 -6.33 13.49 -1.74
N TYR A 33 -6.76 13.34 -0.48
CA TYR A 33 -7.84 12.42 -0.17
C TYR A 33 -9.10 12.75 -0.94
N LYS A 34 -9.55 14.00 -0.85
CA LYS A 34 -10.82 14.42 -1.46
C LYS A 34 -10.82 14.35 -2.98
N ASN A 35 -9.69 14.68 -3.60
CA ASN A 35 -9.63 14.84 -5.04
C ASN A 35 -9.05 13.64 -5.78
N GLN A 36 -8.26 12.80 -5.11
CA GLN A 36 -7.57 11.70 -5.77
C GLN A 36 -7.87 10.33 -5.18
N ILE A 37 -8.24 10.26 -3.93
CA ILE A 37 -8.37 8.98 -3.24
C ILE A 37 -9.83 8.57 -3.07
N GLU A 38 -10.65 9.47 -2.58
CA GLU A 38 -12.03 9.16 -2.21
C GLU A 38 -12.82 8.52 -3.36
N GLU A 39 -12.77 9.10 -4.53
CA GLU A 39 -13.49 8.59 -5.68
C GLU A 39 -12.81 7.39 -6.32
N ARG A 40 -11.49 7.47 -6.45
CA ARG A 40 -10.72 6.47 -7.16
C ARG A 40 -10.64 5.15 -6.41
N PHE A 41 -10.41 5.21 -5.10
CA PHE A 41 -10.24 4.01 -4.27
C PHE A 41 -11.43 3.74 -3.37
N ARG A 42 -12.35 4.69 -3.26
CA ARG A 42 -13.55 4.57 -2.42
C ARG A 42 -13.22 4.23 -0.98
N LEU A 43 -12.23 4.93 -0.43
CA LEU A 43 -11.79 4.77 0.94
C LEU A 43 -12.35 5.89 1.81
N SER A 44 -12.66 5.56 3.07
CA SER A 44 -12.98 6.60 4.04
C SER A 44 -11.71 7.35 4.41
N ARG A 45 -11.87 8.53 5.00
CA ARG A 45 -10.74 9.34 5.42
C ARG A 45 -9.86 8.59 6.43
N SER A 46 -10.47 7.93 7.39
CA SER A 46 -9.73 7.15 8.40
C SER A 46 -8.92 6.04 7.76
N THR A 47 -9.52 5.32 6.81
CA THR A 47 -8.85 4.24 6.12
C THR A 47 -7.67 4.76 5.32
N PHE A 48 -7.85 5.91 4.64
CA PHE A 48 -6.76 6.52 3.88
C PHE A 48 -5.57 6.84 4.79
N PHE A 49 -5.82 7.50 5.92
CA PHE A 49 -4.72 7.83 6.83
C PHE A 49 -4.08 6.60 7.44
N ASN A 50 -4.86 5.55 7.70
CA ASN A 50 -4.29 4.26 8.13
C ASN A 50 -3.37 3.68 7.09
N TYR A 51 -3.76 3.74 5.82
CA TYR A 51 -2.93 3.22 4.73
C TYR A 51 -1.58 3.93 4.66
N LEU A 52 -1.54 5.23 4.97
CA LEU A 52 -0.29 5.97 4.96
C LEU A 52 0.69 5.51 6.04
N THR A 53 0.20 4.87 7.09
CA THR A 53 1.06 4.39 8.18
C THR A 53 1.51 2.95 8.00
N ILE A 54 0.94 2.22 7.04
CA ILE A 54 1.30 0.82 6.81
C ILE A 54 2.63 0.73 6.09
N PRO A 55 3.62 -0.02 6.63
CA PRO A 55 4.93 -0.17 6.00
C PRO A 55 4.86 -1.17 4.84
N TYR A 56 4.15 -0.81 3.78
CA TYR A 56 3.89 -1.73 2.68
C TYR A 56 5.15 -2.22 1.97
N LYS A 57 6.18 -1.38 1.90
CA LYS A 57 7.43 -1.76 1.23
C LYS A 57 8.09 -2.93 1.94
N THR A 58 8.17 -2.86 3.26
CA THR A 58 8.77 -3.92 4.06
C THR A 58 7.94 -5.19 3.98
N LEU A 59 6.63 -5.06 4.10
CA LEU A 59 5.73 -6.21 4.09
C LEU A 59 5.72 -6.89 2.73
N LEU A 60 5.71 -6.13 1.65
CA LEU A 60 5.78 -6.70 0.31
C LEU A 60 7.11 -7.43 0.08
N LYS A 61 8.20 -6.85 0.55
CA LYS A 61 9.51 -7.49 0.44
C LYS A 61 9.53 -8.83 1.17
N GLN A 62 8.95 -8.90 2.35
CA GLN A 62 8.87 -10.13 3.12
C GLN A 62 8.08 -11.20 2.38
N ILE A 63 6.95 -10.81 1.78
CA ILE A 63 6.14 -11.75 1.00
C ILE A 63 6.92 -12.27 -0.20
N GLU A 64 7.60 -11.39 -0.92
CA GLU A 64 8.40 -11.79 -2.08
C GLU A 64 9.52 -12.75 -1.67
N GLU A 65 10.16 -12.52 -0.56
CA GLU A 65 11.20 -13.42 -0.06
C GLU A 65 10.63 -14.79 0.31
N GLN A 66 9.45 -14.81 0.90
CA GLN A 66 8.78 -16.08 1.22
C GLN A 66 8.43 -16.86 -0.03
N GLU A 67 7.93 -16.17 -1.06
CA GLU A 67 7.61 -16.79 -2.34
C GLU A 67 8.86 -17.37 -2.99
N LYS A 68 9.97 -16.63 -2.95
CA LYS A 68 11.24 -17.10 -3.46
C LYS A 68 11.72 -18.36 -2.73
N ASN A 69 11.62 -18.33 -1.42
CA ASN A 69 12.05 -19.47 -0.61
C ASN A 69 11.21 -20.70 -0.88
N GLN A 70 9.91 -20.53 -1.07
CA GLN A 70 9.03 -21.63 -1.41
C GLN A 70 9.41 -22.25 -2.77
N LEU A 71 9.69 -21.40 -3.74
CA LEU A 71 10.11 -21.87 -5.06
C LEU A 71 11.42 -22.63 -4.97
N THR A 72 12.35 -22.16 -4.17
CA THR A 72 13.63 -22.83 -3.96
C THR A 72 13.43 -24.21 -3.34
N ILE A 73 12.57 -24.31 -2.37
CA ILE A 73 12.26 -25.57 -1.71
C ILE A 73 11.65 -26.57 -2.69
N ASN A 74 10.81 -26.10 -3.58
CA ASN A 74 10.11 -26.94 -4.53
C ASN A 74 11.05 -27.60 -5.55
N PHE A 75 12.22 -27.07 -5.75
CA PHE A 75 13.20 -27.65 -6.68
C PHE A 75 14.03 -28.76 -6.08
N ASP A 76 13.98 -28.90 -4.80
CA ASP A 76 14.70 -29.98 -4.12
C ASP A 76 13.89 -31.26 -4.14
#